data_e21b1dcba8c688c278d0f46cd0f08188
#
_entry.id   e21b1dcba8c688c278d0f46cd0f08188
#
_cell.length_a   1.000
_cell.length_b   1.000
_cell.length_c   1.000
_cell.angle_alpha   90.00
_cell.angle_beta   90.00
_cell.angle_gamma   90.00
#
_symmetry.space_group_name_H-M   'P 1'
#
loop_
_entity.id
_entity.type
_entity.pdbx_description
1 polymer ?
#
loop_
_entity_poly.entity_id
_entity_poly.type
_entity_poly.pdbx_seq_one_letter_code
_entity_poly.pdbx_strand_id
1 'polypeptide(L)'
;MTAVDDRPATPAEAPRRRGNPLLALLRNSWRQLTSMRTALVLLFLLAVAAIPGSVLPQRGVNPEDVRDFYTANPDLAPVLDRIGAFEAFSSVWFSAIYLLLFTSLIGCITPRLRDHVRALRARPPAVPKRLERLPQHAVVPAPEGGAAAVAETLRRRRWRVAVRGDEISAEKGYLKETGNLIFHTSMVVVLIGVALGSWYGWHGNRLLVAGADQVFCNTRQQYAEARLGPRVGDDLPRFCMQLDEFDARFLPNGQASSFNAKVTVDEDGGAPRQAEFSVNSPLRLDGANVYLLGHGYAPVIRYTDRFGGTQTSTVPFLTTGDIGLTGEGLAAFPDANVNPETGERNPDLQVAFSGLYLPTAPQEPPFVRSEHPTEQNPLLDLVAYRGNLGLDAGIPGSVYQLDQRQVRNGRLTEIGAKQLRVGESWTLDDGTTVEFAGTQRYIVLSVRHDPGMMLLLVSSIGLVLGLMGSLFVRRRRVFVRLLPAGPGDPDSGSPTDGSSLVEVAGLPRTEHPGFAAEFAQLVAAIGAGGRPGDAGTDPGAPARAREGAE
;
A
#
# COMPACT_ATOMS: atom_id res chain seq x y z
N MET A 1 -40.71 -67.37 50.95
CA MET A 1 -39.37 -67.24 50.38
C MET A 1 -39.46 -66.11 49.35
N THR A 2 -39.22 -64.92 49.84
CA THR A 2 -39.24 -63.68 49.03
C THR A 2 -37.81 -63.37 48.57
N ALA A 3 -37.55 -63.41 47.29
CA ALA A 3 -36.26 -63.08 46.70
C ALA A 3 -36.03 -61.57 46.79
N VAL A 4 -34.93 -61.18 47.42
CA VAL A 4 -34.46 -59.79 47.49
C VAL A 4 -33.76 -59.46 46.13
N ASP A 5 -34.28 -58.46 45.42
CA ASP A 5 -33.75 -57.94 44.16
C ASP A 5 -32.60 -56.96 44.47
N ASP A 6 -31.37 -57.44 44.35
CA ASP A 6 -30.14 -56.71 44.66
C ASP A 6 -29.63 -56.03 43.35
N ARG A 7 -30.28 -54.93 42.95
CA ARG A 7 -29.77 -54.08 41.89
C ARG A 7 -28.85 -53.00 42.48
N PRO A 8 -27.61 -52.85 41.97
CA PRO A 8 -26.74 -51.78 42.44
C PRO A 8 -27.30 -50.42 42.06
N ALA A 9 -27.40 -49.54 43.04
CA ALA A 9 -27.86 -48.18 42.88
C ALA A 9 -26.97 -47.43 41.89
N THR A 10 -27.57 -46.87 40.83
CA THR A 10 -26.93 -45.98 39.87
C THR A 10 -26.34 -44.79 40.61
N PRO A 11 -25.06 -44.40 40.37
CA PRO A 11 -24.48 -43.25 41.04
C PRO A 11 -25.26 -41.98 40.66
N ALA A 12 -25.70 -41.24 41.67
CA ALA A 12 -26.37 -39.96 41.48
C ALA A 12 -25.50 -38.99 40.65
N GLU A 13 -26.02 -38.60 39.51
CA GLU A 13 -25.39 -37.63 38.62
C GLU A 13 -25.20 -36.29 39.37
N ALA A 14 -23.97 -35.92 39.66
CA ALA A 14 -23.64 -34.69 40.37
C ALA A 14 -24.26 -33.48 39.64
N PRO A 15 -24.87 -32.52 40.35
CA PRO A 15 -25.56 -31.38 39.71
C PRO A 15 -24.58 -30.59 38.83
N ARG A 16 -24.81 -30.60 37.53
CA ARG A 16 -24.07 -29.78 36.57
C ARG A 16 -24.24 -28.32 37.00
N ARG A 17 -23.16 -27.68 37.45
CA ARG A 17 -23.13 -26.25 37.75
C ARG A 17 -23.67 -25.50 36.52
N ARG A 18 -24.83 -24.87 36.64
CA ARG A 18 -25.43 -23.98 35.63
C ARG A 18 -24.46 -22.82 35.45
N GLY A 19 -23.61 -22.89 34.44
CA GLY A 19 -22.75 -21.78 34.05
C GLY A 19 -23.61 -20.59 33.65
N ASN A 20 -23.13 -19.37 33.92
CA ASN A 20 -23.82 -18.13 33.56
C ASN A 20 -24.16 -18.15 32.06
N PRO A 21 -25.45 -18.07 31.65
CA PRO A 21 -25.88 -18.17 30.25
C PRO A 21 -25.27 -17.09 29.37
N LEU A 22 -25.00 -15.89 29.90
CA LEU A 22 -24.31 -14.81 29.17
C LEU A 22 -22.86 -15.19 28.84
N LEU A 23 -22.12 -15.79 29.78
CA LEU A 23 -20.76 -16.25 29.50
C LEU A 23 -20.74 -17.41 28.50
N ALA A 24 -21.75 -18.28 28.53
CA ALA A 24 -21.89 -19.35 27.54
C ALA A 24 -22.18 -18.76 26.14
N LEU A 25 -23.05 -17.77 26.05
CA LEU A 25 -23.36 -17.06 24.80
C LEU A 25 -22.11 -16.39 24.23
N LEU A 26 -21.42 -15.56 25.02
CA LEU A 26 -20.20 -14.87 24.62
C LEU A 26 -19.12 -15.85 24.13
N ARG A 27 -18.91 -16.95 24.85
CA ARG A 27 -17.95 -17.97 24.44
C ARG A 27 -18.35 -18.65 23.14
N ASN A 28 -19.63 -18.86 22.91
CA ASN A 28 -20.13 -19.50 21.70
C ASN A 28 -20.01 -18.54 20.49
N SER A 29 -20.38 -17.28 20.66
CA SER A 29 -20.22 -16.21 19.65
C SER A 29 -18.74 -16.02 19.29
N TRP A 30 -17.84 -16.01 20.27
CA TRP A 30 -16.40 -15.96 20.03
C TRP A 30 -15.91 -17.14 19.20
N ARG A 31 -16.34 -18.37 19.55
CA ARG A 31 -15.96 -19.57 18.79
C ARG A 31 -16.48 -19.55 17.36
N GLN A 32 -17.67 -19.02 17.13
CA GLN A 32 -18.23 -18.85 15.79
C GLN A 32 -17.46 -17.78 15.01
N LEU A 33 -17.23 -16.62 15.60
CA LEU A 33 -16.49 -15.52 14.98
C LEU A 33 -15.08 -15.93 14.58
N THR A 34 -14.38 -16.69 15.42
CA THR A 34 -13.01 -17.17 15.16
C THR A 34 -12.96 -18.48 14.36
N SER A 35 -14.03 -18.85 13.68
CA SER A 35 -14.07 -20.02 12.81
C SER A 35 -13.59 -19.69 11.39
N MET A 36 -12.95 -20.64 10.71
CA MET A 36 -12.53 -20.47 9.31
C MET A 36 -13.71 -20.17 8.37
N ARG A 37 -14.90 -20.73 8.66
CA ARG A 37 -16.09 -20.48 7.84
C ARG A 37 -16.51 -19.02 7.92
N THR A 38 -16.55 -18.45 9.12
CA THR A 38 -16.90 -17.04 9.33
C THR A 38 -15.87 -16.12 8.69
N ALA A 39 -14.56 -16.42 8.81
CA ALA A 39 -13.53 -15.64 8.15
C ALA A 39 -13.69 -15.62 6.62
N LEU A 40 -14.03 -16.76 5.99
CA LEU A 40 -14.28 -16.83 4.54
C LEU A 40 -15.53 -16.05 4.13
N VAL A 41 -16.60 -16.12 4.92
CA VAL A 41 -17.83 -15.34 4.67
C VAL A 41 -17.55 -13.85 4.80
N LEU A 42 -16.82 -13.43 5.84
CA LEU A 42 -16.44 -12.02 6.02
C LEU A 42 -15.52 -11.52 4.91
N LEU A 43 -14.60 -12.35 4.43
CA LEU A 43 -13.75 -12.02 3.28
C LEU A 43 -14.58 -11.83 2.00
N PHE A 44 -15.54 -12.71 1.76
CA PHE A 44 -16.46 -12.58 0.64
C PHE A 44 -17.31 -11.31 0.75
N LEU A 45 -17.86 -11.04 1.93
CA LEU A 45 -18.62 -9.82 2.20
C LEU A 45 -17.78 -8.56 2.00
N LEU A 46 -16.50 -8.58 2.41
CA LEU A 46 -15.58 -7.47 2.20
C LEU A 46 -15.34 -7.23 0.71
N ALA A 47 -15.16 -8.30 -0.08
CA ALA A 47 -15.01 -8.19 -1.53
C ALA A 47 -16.25 -7.58 -2.21
N VAL A 48 -17.45 -8.02 -1.81
CA VAL A 48 -18.71 -7.43 -2.29
C VAL A 48 -18.85 -5.97 -1.86
N ALA A 49 -18.49 -5.68 -0.62
CA ALA A 49 -18.53 -4.34 -0.05
C ALA A 49 -17.55 -3.36 -0.73
N ALA A 50 -16.47 -3.86 -1.35
CA ALA A 50 -15.52 -3.03 -2.09
C ALA A 50 -16.01 -2.62 -3.49
N ILE A 51 -17.03 -3.29 -4.05
CA ILE A 51 -17.55 -3.00 -5.39
C ILE A 51 -18.01 -1.54 -5.53
N PRO A 52 -18.86 -0.99 -4.65
CA PRO A 52 -19.25 0.41 -4.75
C PRO A 52 -18.07 1.38 -4.74
N GLY A 53 -17.08 1.12 -3.87
CA GLY A 53 -15.88 1.95 -3.77
C GLY A 53 -14.97 1.91 -5.00
N SER A 54 -15.08 0.86 -5.83
CA SER A 54 -14.29 0.71 -7.05
C SER A 54 -15.01 1.20 -8.31
N VAL A 55 -16.35 1.21 -8.30
CA VAL A 55 -17.17 1.57 -9.46
C VAL A 55 -17.64 3.02 -9.41
N LEU A 56 -17.97 3.51 -8.21
CA LEU A 56 -18.45 4.88 -8.02
C LEU A 56 -17.30 5.85 -7.75
N PRO A 57 -17.42 7.11 -8.18
CA PRO A 57 -16.45 8.13 -7.82
C PRO A 57 -16.39 8.30 -6.30
N GLN A 58 -15.18 8.41 -5.76
CA GLN A 58 -14.97 8.52 -4.32
C GLN A 58 -14.61 9.96 -3.94
N ARG A 59 -15.33 10.55 -3.00
CA ARG A 59 -15.15 11.95 -2.57
C ARG A 59 -13.73 12.24 -2.05
N GLY A 60 -13.08 11.25 -1.47
CA GLY A 60 -11.71 11.36 -0.98
C GLY A 60 -10.63 11.27 -2.06
N VAL A 61 -10.98 10.91 -3.29
CA VAL A 61 -10.05 10.76 -4.43
C VAL A 61 -10.29 11.85 -5.47
N ASN A 62 -11.53 11.99 -5.92
CA ASN A 62 -11.91 13.00 -6.89
C ASN A 62 -13.27 13.61 -6.53
N PRO A 63 -13.31 14.74 -5.81
CA PRO A 63 -14.55 15.41 -5.43
C PRO A 63 -15.35 15.95 -6.62
N GLU A 64 -14.67 16.29 -7.74
CA GLU A 64 -15.32 16.84 -8.93
C GLU A 64 -16.16 15.79 -9.64
N ASP A 65 -15.63 14.57 -9.84
CA ASP A 65 -16.39 13.47 -10.43
C ASP A 65 -17.64 13.13 -9.59
N VAL A 66 -17.60 13.32 -8.26
CA VAL A 66 -18.79 13.15 -7.41
C VAL A 66 -19.82 14.23 -7.70
N ARG A 67 -19.41 15.50 -7.91
CA ARG A 67 -20.32 16.59 -8.28
C ARG A 67 -20.96 16.36 -9.65
N ASP A 68 -20.15 15.91 -10.61
CA ASP A 68 -20.62 15.58 -11.96
C ASP A 68 -21.61 14.41 -11.93
N PHE A 69 -21.35 13.40 -11.10
CA PHE A 69 -22.27 12.30 -10.87
C PHE A 69 -23.61 12.78 -10.29
N TYR A 70 -23.59 13.74 -9.33
CA TYR A 70 -24.81 14.36 -8.79
C TYR A 70 -25.58 15.13 -9.84
N THR A 71 -24.88 15.82 -10.74
CA THR A 71 -25.52 16.58 -11.82
C THR A 71 -26.15 15.65 -12.86
N ALA A 72 -25.47 14.55 -13.17
CA ALA A 72 -25.95 13.55 -14.14
C ALA A 72 -27.07 12.65 -13.58
N ASN A 73 -27.11 12.42 -12.25
CA ASN A 73 -28.01 11.47 -11.61
C ASN A 73 -28.68 12.07 -10.36
N PRO A 74 -29.55 13.10 -10.51
CA PRO A 74 -30.08 13.88 -9.37
C PRO A 74 -30.94 13.05 -8.41
N ASP A 75 -31.61 12.01 -8.87
CA ASP A 75 -32.47 11.13 -8.05
C ASP A 75 -31.69 10.00 -7.36
N LEU A 76 -30.66 9.46 -8.01
CA LEU A 76 -29.90 8.31 -7.54
C LEU A 76 -28.78 8.74 -6.57
N ALA A 77 -28.10 9.85 -6.86
CA ALA A 77 -26.95 10.32 -6.08
C ALA A 77 -27.27 10.54 -4.60
N PRO A 78 -28.40 11.17 -4.20
CA PRO A 78 -28.73 11.34 -2.78
C PRO A 78 -28.99 10.02 -2.04
N VAL A 79 -29.50 9.00 -2.74
CA VAL A 79 -29.73 7.67 -2.14
C VAL A 79 -28.40 6.96 -1.88
N LEU A 80 -27.49 6.99 -2.85
CA LEU A 80 -26.15 6.42 -2.72
C LEU A 80 -25.33 7.13 -1.63
N ASP A 81 -25.49 8.44 -1.51
CA ASP A 81 -24.80 9.22 -0.48
C ASP A 81 -25.27 8.87 0.94
N ARG A 82 -26.58 8.67 1.14
CA ARG A 82 -27.12 8.23 2.44
C ARG A 82 -26.53 6.92 2.95
N ILE A 83 -26.17 6.01 2.06
CA ILE A 83 -25.52 4.76 2.43
C ILE A 83 -23.99 4.87 2.46
N GLY A 84 -23.42 6.05 2.19
CA GLY A 84 -21.98 6.30 2.18
C GLY A 84 -21.26 5.67 0.99
N ALA A 85 -21.91 5.52 -0.17
CA ALA A 85 -21.33 4.86 -1.35
C ALA A 85 -20.23 5.69 -2.02
N PHE A 86 -20.24 7.03 -1.88
CA PHE A 86 -19.17 7.92 -2.33
C PHE A 86 -18.00 8.03 -1.34
N GLU A 87 -18.10 7.36 -0.20
CA GLU A 87 -17.06 7.20 0.81
C GLU A 87 -17.02 5.75 1.29
N ALA A 88 -17.12 4.79 0.35
CA ALA A 88 -17.34 3.39 0.64
C ALA A 88 -16.31 2.81 1.62
N PHE A 89 -15.02 3.10 1.42
CA PHE A 89 -13.93 2.55 2.24
C PHE A 89 -13.85 3.14 3.65
N SER A 90 -14.46 4.31 3.91
CA SER A 90 -14.58 4.93 5.23
C SER A 90 -15.97 4.78 5.85
N SER A 91 -16.90 4.12 5.17
CA SER A 91 -18.26 3.89 5.65
C SER A 91 -18.31 2.99 6.89
N VAL A 92 -19.34 3.16 7.69
CA VAL A 92 -19.55 2.38 8.93
C VAL A 92 -19.70 0.89 8.64
N TRP A 93 -20.41 0.52 7.57
CA TRP A 93 -20.63 -0.88 7.20
C TRP A 93 -19.36 -1.55 6.67
N PHE A 94 -18.54 -0.87 5.87
CA PHE A 94 -17.25 -1.39 5.42
C PHE A 94 -16.29 -1.58 6.60
N SER A 95 -16.20 -0.57 7.46
CA SER A 95 -15.39 -0.63 8.68
C SER A 95 -15.81 -1.75 9.62
N ALA A 96 -17.11 -2.00 9.77
CA ALA A 96 -17.62 -3.10 10.59
C ALA A 96 -17.21 -4.48 10.06
N ILE A 97 -17.35 -4.72 8.74
CA ILE A 97 -16.93 -5.98 8.09
C ILE A 97 -15.42 -6.18 8.27
N TYR A 98 -14.64 -5.15 8.01
CA TYR A 98 -13.20 -5.16 8.13
C TYR A 98 -12.73 -5.45 9.56
N LEU A 99 -13.30 -4.79 10.58
CA LEU A 99 -12.97 -5.01 11.99
C LEU A 99 -13.36 -6.41 12.47
N LEU A 100 -14.52 -6.93 12.02
CA LEU A 100 -14.93 -8.30 12.30
C LEU A 100 -13.98 -9.32 11.67
N LEU A 101 -13.57 -9.09 10.42
CA LEU A 101 -12.59 -9.96 9.75
C LEU A 101 -11.24 -9.94 10.47
N PHE A 102 -10.77 -8.75 10.89
CA PHE A 102 -9.53 -8.61 11.65
C PHE A 102 -9.59 -9.34 13.00
N THR A 103 -10.68 -9.19 13.71
CA THR A 103 -10.92 -9.90 15.00
C THR A 103 -10.96 -11.41 14.79
N SER A 104 -11.63 -11.88 13.73
CA SER A 104 -11.67 -13.28 13.33
C SER A 104 -10.28 -13.83 13.02
N LEU A 105 -9.48 -13.07 12.28
CA LEU A 105 -8.10 -13.43 11.91
C LEU A 105 -7.22 -13.62 13.16
N ILE A 106 -7.21 -12.65 14.08
CA ILE A 106 -6.46 -12.72 15.34
C ILE A 106 -6.90 -13.95 16.15
N GLY A 107 -8.22 -14.16 16.27
CA GLY A 107 -8.77 -15.28 17.00
C GLY A 107 -8.42 -16.64 16.40
N CYS A 108 -8.31 -16.74 15.08
CA CYS A 108 -7.88 -17.95 14.37
C CYS A 108 -6.37 -18.22 14.48
N ILE A 109 -5.55 -17.18 14.46
CA ILE A 109 -4.08 -17.32 14.48
C ILE A 109 -3.59 -17.69 15.88
N THR A 110 -4.13 -17.10 16.93
CA THR A 110 -3.63 -17.24 18.29
C THR A 110 -3.54 -18.70 18.77
N PRO A 111 -4.57 -19.56 18.65
CA PRO A 111 -4.45 -20.97 19.03
C PRO A 111 -3.47 -21.73 18.13
N ARG A 112 -3.46 -21.46 16.82
CA ARG A 112 -2.53 -22.10 15.88
C ARG A 112 -1.08 -21.77 16.18
N LEU A 113 -0.78 -20.52 16.55
CA LEU A 113 0.55 -20.11 16.96
C LEU A 113 1.01 -20.86 18.21
N ARG A 114 0.14 -20.97 19.22
CA ARG A 114 0.43 -21.74 20.44
C ARG A 114 0.70 -23.21 20.15
N ASP A 115 -0.12 -23.84 19.33
CA ASP A 115 0.02 -25.26 18.97
C ASP A 115 1.27 -25.49 18.11
N HIS A 116 1.61 -24.57 17.21
CA HIS A 116 2.83 -24.63 16.42
C HIS A 116 4.09 -24.50 17.29
N VAL A 117 4.12 -23.54 18.22
CA VAL A 117 5.23 -23.39 19.18
C VAL A 117 5.41 -24.66 20.04
N ARG A 118 4.31 -25.27 20.49
CA ARG A 118 4.37 -26.58 21.19
C ARG A 118 4.92 -27.69 20.28
N ALA A 119 4.45 -27.75 19.03
CA ALA A 119 4.92 -28.75 18.05
C ALA A 119 6.40 -28.58 17.70
N LEU A 120 6.91 -27.34 17.62
CA LEU A 120 8.32 -27.07 17.43
C LEU A 120 9.20 -27.58 18.59
N ARG A 121 8.68 -27.54 19.81
CA ARG A 121 9.39 -28.02 21.01
C ARG A 121 9.20 -29.53 21.25
N ALA A 122 8.11 -30.11 20.75
CA ALA A 122 7.81 -31.53 20.90
C ALA A 122 8.73 -32.38 20.02
N ARG A 123 9.09 -33.59 20.46
CA ARG A 123 9.82 -34.57 19.66
C ARG A 123 8.94 -35.07 18.50
N PRO A 124 9.51 -35.53 17.36
CA PRO A 124 8.78 -36.19 16.30
C PRO A 124 7.89 -37.32 16.85
N PRO A 125 6.70 -37.56 16.26
CA PRO A 125 5.74 -38.54 16.78
C PRO A 125 6.33 -39.97 16.79
N ALA A 126 5.77 -40.86 17.60
CA ALA A 126 6.18 -42.26 17.62
C ALA A 126 5.93 -42.95 16.27
N VAL A 127 6.69 -44.01 16.02
CA VAL A 127 6.56 -44.84 14.83
C VAL A 127 5.20 -45.54 14.83
N PRO A 128 4.43 -45.53 13.74
CA PRO A 128 3.16 -46.24 13.64
C PRO A 128 3.36 -47.77 13.76
N LYS A 129 2.36 -48.46 14.30
CA LYS A 129 2.44 -49.93 14.47
C LYS A 129 2.55 -50.68 13.13
N ARG A 130 1.95 -50.15 12.05
CA ARG A 130 1.92 -50.79 10.71
C ARG A 130 2.51 -49.84 9.70
N LEU A 131 3.78 -50.02 9.37
CA LEU A 131 4.54 -49.21 8.43
C LEU A 131 4.18 -49.54 6.97
N GLU A 132 3.83 -50.78 6.69
CA GLU A 132 3.41 -51.28 5.38
C GLU A 132 2.15 -50.59 4.81
N ARG A 133 1.37 -49.89 5.63
CA ARG A 133 0.18 -49.13 5.19
C ARG A 133 0.49 -47.69 4.76
N LEU A 134 1.72 -47.25 4.91
CA LEU A 134 2.12 -45.90 4.50
C LEU A 134 2.37 -45.85 3.00
N PRO A 135 2.16 -44.67 2.36
CA PRO A 135 2.24 -44.52 0.90
C PRO A 135 3.59 -44.95 0.28
N GLN A 136 4.65 -44.83 1.03
CA GLN A 136 5.99 -45.31 0.64
C GLN A 136 6.49 -46.27 1.71
N HIS A 137 6.93 -47.45 1.31
CA HIS A 137 7.41 -48.47 2.20
C HIS A 137 8.55 -49.29 1.52
N ALA A 138 9.58 -49.59 2.26
CA ALA A 138 10.71 -50.41 1.81
C ALA A 138 11.34 -51.13 2.98
N VAL A 139 11.90 -52.28 2.71
CA VAL A 139 12.73 -53.06 3.66
C VAL A 139 14.13 -53.22 3.05
N VAL A 140 15.15 -52.87 3.81
CA VAL A 140 16.57 -52.92 3.35
C VAL A 140 17.45 -53.52 4.45
N PRO A 141 18.64 -54.05 4.12
CA PRO A 141 19.61 -54.50 5.13
C PRO A 141 19.96 -53.37 6.11
N ALA A 142 20.13 -53.69 7.36
CA ALA A 142 20.53 -52.71 8.37
C ALA A 142 22.01 -52.32 8.14
N PRO A 143 22.33 -51.03 8.23
CA PRO A 143 23.72 -50.57 8.15
C PRO A 143 24.50 -51.01 9.41
N GLU A 144 25.81 -51.10 9.27
CA GLU A 144 26.73 -51.29 10.42
C GLU A 144 26.54 -50.10 11.38
N GLY A 145 26.26 -50.41 12.67
CA GLY A 145 25.90 -49.38 13.68
C GLY A 145 24.41 -49.18 13.89
N GLY A 146 23.53 -49.89 13.16
CA GLY A 146 22.09 -50.00 13.42
C GLY A 146 21.37 -48.66 13.49
N ALA A 147 20.55 -48.47 14.54
CA ALA A 147 19.74 -47.26 14.73
C ALA A 147 20.57 -45.96 14.77
N ALA A 148 21.79 -45.98 15.29
CA ALA A 148 22.63 -44.82 15.39
C ALA A 148 23.11 -44.34 14.01
N ALA A 149 23.51 -45.24 13.14
CA ALA A 149 23.95 -44.95 11.77
C ALA A 149 22.80 -44.39 10.91
N VAL A 150 21.60 -44.99 11.01
CA VAL A 150 20.39 -44.48 10.35
C VAL A 150 20.05 -43.09 10.84
N ALA A 151 20.08 -42.86 12.14
CA ALA A 151 19.76 -41.54 12.72
C ALA A 151 20.76 -40.47 12.26
N GLU A 152 22.03 -40.79 12.16
CA GLU A 152 23.08 -39.88 11.67
C GLU A 152 22.92 -39.57 10.17
N THR A 153 22.60 -40.55 9.34
CA THR A 153 22.28 -40.36 7.92
C THR A 153 21.12 -39.39 7.72
N LEU A 154 20.08 -39.52 8.53
CA LEU A 154 18.92 -38.62 8.51
C LEU A 154 19.30 -37.22 8.99
N ARG A 155 20.12 -37.06 10.03
CA ARG A 155 20.58 -35.76 10.54
C ARG A 155 21.43 -35.01 9.52
N ARG A 156 22.36 -35.67 8.88
CA ARG A 156 23.20 -35.09 7.80
C ARG A 156 22.36 -34.53 6.64
N ARG A 157 21.24 -35.18 6.34
CA ARG A 157 20.26 -34.70 5.34
C ARG A 157 19.27 -33.67 5.89
N ARG A 158 19.57 -33.07 7.05
CA ARG A 158 18.78 -32.01 7.73
C ARG A 158 17.36 -32.45 8.12
N TRP A 159 17.19 -33.75 8.48
CA TRP A 159 15.97 -34.21 9.12
C TRP A 159 16.04 -33.99 10.63
N ARG A 160 14.92 -33.65 11.24
CA ARG A 160 14.76 -33.62 12.70
C ARG A 160 14.44 -35.04 13.16
N VAL A 161 15.34 -35.65 13.92
CA VAL A 161 15.31 -37.07 14.27
C VAL A 161 15.02 -37.28 15.75
N ALA A 162 14.15 -38.23 16.06
CA ALA A 162 13.94 -38.78 17.41
C ALA A 162 14.16 -40.30 17.37
N VAL A 163 15.02 -40.79 18.24
CA VAL A 163 15.35 -42.23 18.40
C VAL A 163 14.67 -42.73 19.68
N ARG A 164 14.00 -43.88 19.61
CA ARG A 164 13.32 -44.54 20.72
C ARG A 164 13.60 -46.07 20.66
N GLY A 165 14.72 -46.47 21.23
CA GLY A 165 15.18 -47.84 21.06
C GLY A 165 15.47 -48.14 19.59
N ASP A 166 14.85 -49.18 19.03
CA ASP A 166 14.97 -49.61 17.64
C ASP A 166 14.08 -48.83 16.65
N GLU A 167 13.33 -47.86 17.18
CA GLU A 167 12.45 -47.01 16.36
C GLU A 167 13.01 -45.61 16.18
N ILE A 168 12.99 -45.12 14.92
CA ILE A 168 13.44 -43.80 14.57
C ILE A 168 12.31 -43.08 13.83
N SER A 169 12.01 -41.91 14.28
CA SER A 169 11.09 -41.01 13.54
C SER A 169 11.80 -39.75 13.13
N ALA A 170 11.63 -39.36 11.87
CA ALA A 170 12.25 -38.18 11.31
C ALA A 170 11.21 -37.28 10.60
N GLU A 171 11.39 -35.98 10.71
CA GLU A 171 10.47 -35.00 10.14
C GLU A 171 11.25 -33.86 9.50
N LYS A 172 10.79 -33.41 8.31
CA LYS A 172 11.37 -32.30 7.56
C LYS A 172 10.26 -31.39 7.01
N GLY A 173 10.53 -30.07 6.89
CA GLY A 173 9.60 -29.13 6.28
C GLY A 173 8.72 -28.36 7.25
N TYR A 174 9.16 -28.13 8.49
CA TYR A 174 8.43 -27.28 9.46
C TYR A 174 8.23 -25.84 9.02
N LEU A 175 9.13 -25.33 8.16
CA LEU A 175 9.04 -23.96 7.63
C LEU A 175 7.71 -23.68 6.90
N LYS A 176 7.00 -24.71 6.41
CA LYS A 176 5.67 -24.54 5.81
C LYS A 176 4.67 -23.93 6.78
N GLU A 177 4.53 -24.51 7.97
CA GLU A 177 3.59 -24.03 8.98
C GLU A 177 4.08 -22.72 9.61
N THR A 178 5.40 -22.59 9.80
CA THR A 178 6.03 -21.33 10.24
C THR A 178 5.79 -20.23 9.22
N GLY A 179 6.00 -20.48 7.91
CA GLY A 179 5.76 -19.52 6.84
C GLY A 179 4.30 -19.06 6.82
N ASN A 180 3.36 -19.98 6.92
CA ASN A 180 1.93 -19.65 6.99
C ASN A 180 1.57 -18.77 8.20
N LEU A 181 2.19 -19.02 9.37
CA LEU A 181 1.98 -18.22 10.56
C LEU A 181 2.62 -16.83 10.43
N ILE A 182 3.84 -16.75 9.89
CA ILE A 182 4.51 -15.47 9.60
C ILE A 182 3.64 -14.65 8.64
N PHE A 183 3.13 -15.24 7.55
CA PHE A 183 2.26 -14.58 6.59
C PHE A 183 1.04 -13.93 7.27
N HIS A 184 0.28 -14.70 8.03
CA HIS A 184 -0.93 -14.18 8.69
C HIS A 184 -0.63 -13.20 9.83
N THR A 185 0.45 -13.41 10.58
CA THR A 185 0.88 -12.47 11.62
C THR A 185 1.34 -11.15 11.01
N SER A 186 2.10 -11.22 9.90
CA SER A 186 2.50 -10.03 9.16
C SER A 186 1.30 -9.26 8.62
N MET A 187 0.25 -9.93 8.16
CA MET A 187 -1.00 -9.28 7.75
C MET A 187 -1.64 -8.50 8.91
N VAL A 188 -1.65 -9.07 10.12
CA VAL A 188 -2.12 -8.36 11.32
C VAL A 188 -1.26 -7.12 11.60
N VAL A 189 0.06 -7.25 11.46
CA VAL A 189 1.00 -6.13 11.71
C VAL A 189 0.85 -5.03 10.64
N VAL A 190 0.61 -5.39 9.36
CA VAL A 190 0.25 -4.42 8.30
C VAL A 190 -0.96 -3.59 8.71
N LEU A 191 -2.02 -4.25 9.17
CA LEU A 191 -3.25 -3.56 9.58
C LEU A 191 -3.03 -2.64 10.78
N ILE A 192 -2.19 -3.04 11.73
CA ILE A 192 -1.78 -2.17 12.85
C ILE A 192 -0.98 -0.97 12.32
N GLY A 193 -0.06 -1.19 11.37
CA GLY A 193 0.70 -0.11 10.74
C GLY A 193 -0.20 0.91 10.04
N VAL A 194 -1.18 0.43 9.26
CA VAL A 194 -2.19 1.30 8.61
C VAL A 194 -2.99 2.08 9.66
N ALA A 195 -3.42 1.43 10.74
CA ALA A 195 -4.18 2.09 11.80
C ALA A 195 -3.35 3.18 12.50
N LEU A 196 -2.07 2.90 12.80
CA LEU A 196 -1.16 3.90 13.37
C LEU A 196 -0.95 5.08 12.43
N GLY A 197 -0.70 4.83 11.14
CA GLY A 197 -0.58 5.88 10.12
C GLY A 197 -1.87 6.70 9.99
N SER A 198 -3.04 6.06 10.03
CA SER A 198 -4.34 6.76 9.96
C SER A 198 -4.65 7.59 11.21
N TRP A 199 -4.23 7.16 12.41
CA TRP A 199 -4.56 7.84 13.66
C TRP A 199 -3.56 8.92 14.06
N TYR A 200 -2.27 8.69 13.80
CA TYR A 200 -1.18 9.55 14.23
C TYR A 200 -0.43 10.18 13.04
N GLY A 201 -0.76 9.78 11.81
CA GLY A 201 -0.20 10.36 10.61
C GLY A 201 -0.97 11.61 10.17
N TRP A 202 -0.31 12.42 9.38
CA TRP A 202 -0.90 13.57 8.72
C TRP A 202 -0.23 13.80 7.36
N HIS A 203 -0.93 14.46 6.47
CA HIS A 203 -0.38 14.93 5.20
C HIS A 203 -1.12 16.19 4.76
N GLY A 204 -0.40 17.03 4.02
CA GLY A 204 -0.96 18.21 3.40
C GLY A 204 -0.25 18.51 2.08
N ASN A 205 -1.00 19.07 1.14
CA ASN A 205 -0.48 19.48 -0.16
C ASN A 205 -0.38 20.99 -0.22
N ARG A 206 0.73 21.49 -0.78
CA ARG A 206 0.99 22.91 -0.97
C ARG A 206 1.64 23.18 -2.31
N LEU A 207 1.24 24.26 -2.95
CA LEU A 207 1.89 24.80 -4.13
C LEU A 207 2.83 25.93 -3.70
N LEU A 208 4.08 25.91 -4.17
CA LEU A 208 5.08 26.97 -3.95
C LEU A 208 5.56 27.48 -5.30
N VAL A 209 5.55 28.80 -5.44
CA VAL A 209 6.15 29.49 -6.58
C VAL A 209 7.58 29.90 -6.21
N ALA A 210 8.53 29.78 -7.13
CA ALA A 210 9.91 30.18 -6.91
C ALA A 210 10.01 31.71 -6.69
N GLY A 211 10.79 32.12 -5.70
CA GLY A 211 11.03 33.54 -5.38
C GLY A 211 10.92 33.85 -3.90
N ALA A 212 11.52 34.99 -3.50
CA ALA A 212 11.66 35.38 -2.11
C ALA A 212 10.35 35.72 -1.37
N ASP A 213 9.29 36.00 -2.12
CA ASP A 213 8.04 36.51 -1.53
C ASP A 213 7.08 35.44 -1.02
N GLN A 214 7.40 34.14 -1.24
CA GLN A 214 6.54 33.03 -0.83
C GLN A 214 7.24 32.05 0.11
N VAL A 215 7.09 32.30 1.41
CA VAL A 215 7.54 31.38 2.44
C VAL A 215 6.36 30.52 2.90
N PHE A 216 6.54 29.22 2.86
CA PHE A 216 5.60 28.24 3.41
C PHE A 216 6.07 27.80 4.79
N CYS A 217 5.25 27.97 5.82
CA CYS A 217 5.47 27.41 7.15
C CYS A 217 4.48 26.28 7.41
N ASN A 218 4.94 25.20 8.05
CA ASN A 218 4.13 23.99 8.29
C ASN A 218 3.01 24.23 9.31
N THR A 219 1.97 24.90 8.88
CA THR A 219 0.74 25.13 9.65
C THR A 219 -0.47 24.66 8.86
N ARG A 220 -1.49 24.19 9.55
CA ARG A 220 -2.70 23.63 8.91
C ARG A 220 -3.33 24.61 7.90
N GLN A 221 -3.31 25.90 8.20
CA GLN A 221 -3.94 26.95 7.39
C GLN A 221 -3.23 27.20 6.06
N GLN A 222 -1.94 26.85 5.96
CA GLN A 222 -1.16 27.08 4.75
C GLN A 222 -1.28 25.96 3.71
N TYR A 223 -1.88 24.84 4.06
CA TYR A 223 -2.15 23.76 3.12
C TYR A 223 -3.42 24.02 2.31
N ALA A 224 -3.39 23.73 1.03
CA ALA A 224 -4.59 23.72 0.18
C ALA A 224 -5.54 22.59 0.61
N GLU A 225 -4.96 21.42 0.90
CA GLU A 225 -5.65 20.29 1.50
C GLU A 225 -4.79 19.75 2.63
N ALA A 226 -5.37 19.61 3.81
CA ALA A 226 -4.72 18.97 4.96
C ALA A 226 -5.62 17.88 5.54
N ARG A 227 -5.06 16.69 5.72
CA ARG A 227 -5.70 15.57 6.41
C ARG A 227 -4.87 15.21 7.63
N LEU A 228 -5.44 15.38 8.79
CA LEU A 228 -4.84 15.04 10.07
C LEU A 228 -5.57 13.84 10.66
N GLY A 229 -4.82 12.87 11.14
CA GLY A 229 -5.38 11.76 11.91
C GLY A 229 -6.04 12.25 13.20
N PRO A 230 -7.05 11.55 13.73
CA PRO A 230 -7.83 11.99 14.89
C PRO A 230 -7.03 12.14 16.19
N ARG A 231 -5.79 11.65 16.23
CA ARG A 231 -4.86 11.77 17.35
C ARG A 231 -3.72 12.75 17.10
N VAL A 232 -3.70 13.40 15.94
CA VAL A 232 -2.75 14.47 15.62
C VAL A 232 -3.29 15.76 16.21
N GLY A 233 -2.49 16.43 17.02
CA GLY A 233 -2.81 17.77 17.54
C GLY A 233 -2.68 18.84 16.46
N ASP A 234 -3.03 20.09 16.82
CA ASP A 234 -2.84 21.24 15.91
C ASP A 234 -1.36 21.66 15.80
N ASP A 235 -0.50 21.20 16.71
CA ASP A 235 0.94 21.47 16.70
C ASP A 235 1.66 20.52 15.74
N LEU A 236 1.80 20.94 14.49
CA LEU A 236 2.63 20.26 13.50
C LEU A 236 4.12 20.60 13.72
N PRO A 237 5.07 19.73 13.27
CA PRO A 237 6.50 20.03 13.32
C PRO A 237 6.81 21.40 12.72
N ARG A 238 7.56 22.24 13.45
CA ARG A 238 7.80 23.63 13.05
C ARG A 238 8.94 23.73 12.06
N PHE A 239 8.63 24.06 10.84
CA PHE A 239 9.59 24.46 9.83
C PHE A 239 8.96 25.45 8.86
N CYS A 240 9.80 26.31 8.30
CA CYS A 240 9.45 27.16 7.18
C CYS A 240 10.32 26.80 5.98
N MET A 241 9.79 26.93 4.78
CA MET A 241 10.46 26.58 3.52
C MET A 241 10.16 27.62 2.46
N GLN A 242 11.18 27.99 1.71
CA GLN A 242 11.10 28.84 0.52
C GLN A 242 11.66 28.08 -0.67
N LEU A 243 10.98 28.15 -1.81
CA LEU A 243 11.49 27.60 -3.07
C LEU A 243 12.40 28.67 -3.72
N ASP A 244 13.70 28.37 -3.75
CA ASP A 244 14.70 29.27 -4.36
C ASP A 244 14.73 29.07 -5.87
N GLU A 245 14.83 27.81 -6.33
CA GLU A 245 14.95 27.46 -7.74
C GLU A 245 14.33 26.08 -8.00
N PHE A 246 13.73 25.92 -9.18
CA PHE A 246 13.31 24.62 -9.66
C PHE A 246 13.86 24.35 -11.07
N ASP A 247 14.70 23.32 -11.20
CA ASP A 247 15.24 22.85 -12.48
C ASP A 247 14.44 21.61 -12.96
N ALA A 248 13.83 21.77 -14.13
CA ALA A 248 13.13 20.69 -14.83
C ALA A 248 13.75 20.50 -16.20
N ARG A 249 14.23 19.29 -16.47
CA ARG A 249 14.86 18.91 -17.73
C ARG A 249 14.01 17.88 -18.45
N PHE A 250 13.90 18.08 -19.76
CA PHE A 250 13.10 17.24 -20.64
C PHE A 250 13.94 16.77 -21.82
N LEU A 251 13.58 15.61 -22.35
CA LEU A 251 14.12 15.10 -23.60
C LEU A 251 13.50 15.84 -24.80
N PRO A 252 14.08 15.75 -26.03
CA PRO A 252 13.52 16.40 -27.21
C PRO A 252 12.07 15.96 -27.55
N ASN A 253 11.64 14.82 -27.09
CA ASN A 253 10.26 14.33 -27.24
C ASN A 253 9.29 14.81 -26.13
N GLY A 254 9.73 15.70 -25.26
CA GLY A 254 8.95 16.22 -24.14
C GLY A 254 8.90 15.33 -22.90
N GLN A 255 9.50 14.16 -22.91
CA GLN A 255 9.54 13.30 -21.72
C GLN A 255 10.44 13.90 -20.63
N ALA A 256 9.99 13.77 -19.38
CA ALA A 256 10.75 14.19 -18.22
C ALA A 256 12.07 13.43 -18.09
N SER A 257 13.17 14.15 -17.88
CA SER A 257 14.51 13.59 -17.64
C SER A 257 14.93 13.72 -16.19
N SER A 258 14.84 14.91 -15.62
CA SER A 258 15.17 15.15 -14.21
C SER A 258 14.41 16.35 -13.64
N PHE A 259 14.13 16.30 -12.36
CA PHE A 259 13.52 17.37 -11.61
C PHE A 259 14.29 17.60 -10.31
N ASN A 260 14.70 18.82 -10.05
CA ASN A 260 15.42 19.20 -8.83
C ASN A 260 14.87 20.51 -8.27
N ALA A 261 14.48 20.50 -7.00
CA ALA A 261 14.03 21.66 -6.26
C ALA A 261 15.11 22.08 -5.26
N LYS A 262 15.55 23.33 -5.34
CA LYS A 262 16.41 23.95 -4.35
C LYS A 262 15.58 24.82 -3.42
N VAL A 263 15.73 24.62 -2.15
CA VAL A 263 14.94 25.30 -1.12
C VAL A 263 15.82 25.80 0.01
N THR A 264 15.42 26.91 0.58
CA THR A 264 15.92 27.37 1.87
C THR A 264 14.93 26.93 2.96
N VAL A 265 15.41 26.19 3.96
CA VAL A 265 14.61 25.64 5.06
C VAL A 265 15.11 26.18 6.38
N ASP A 266 14.18 26.60 7.23
CA ASP A 266 14.37 26.95 8.63
C ASP A 266 13.58 25.95 9.49
N GLU A 267 14.27 25.18 10.34
CA GLU A 267 13.67 24.19 11.24
C GLU A 267 13.68 24.75 12.68
N ASP A 268 12.50 24.85 13.28
CA ASP A 268 12.26 25.28 14.68
C ASP A 268 12.91 26.63 15.04
N GLY A 269 13.00 27.57 14.09
CA GLY A 269 13.62 28.89 14.28
C GLY A 269 15.15 28.84 14.35
N GLY A 270 15.75 27.78 13.78
CA GLY A 270 17.19 27.64 13.64
C GLY A 270 17.79 28.53 12.54
N ALA A 271 19.05 28.34 12.21
CA ALA A 271 19.66 29.04 11.07
C ALA A 271 19.12 28.44 9.76
N PRO A 272 18.66 29.28 8.81
CA PRO A 272 18.24 28.83 7.51
C PRO A 272 19.34 28.04 6.79
N ARG A 273 19.00 26.92 6.19
CA ARG A 273 19.93 26.08 5.43
C ARG A 273 19.40 25.80 4.03
N GLN A 274 20.28 25.72 3.07
CA GLN A 274 19.93 25.25 1.74
C GLN A 274 19.81 23.73 1.72
N ALA A 275 18.81 23.26 0.98
CA ALA A 275 18.56 21.84 0.76
C ALA A 275 18.05 21.60 -0.66
N GLU A 276 18.26 20.40 -1.16
CA GLU A 276 17.78 19.98 -2.47
C GLU A 276 16.98 18.69 -2.34
N PHE A 277 15.93 18.56 -3.14
CA PHE A 277 15.17 17.33 -3.25
C PHE A 277 14.61 17.14 -4.66
N SER A 278 14.29 15.89 -4.98
CA SER A 278 13.83 15.50 -6.30
C SER A 278 12.75 14.41 -6.22
N VAL A 279 12.20 14.02 -7.36
CA VAL A 279 11.34 12.84 -7.45
C VAL A 279 12.11 11.61 -6.95
N ASN A 280 11.50 10.81 -6.08
CA ASN A 280 12.09 9.63 -5.41
C ASN A 280 13.19 9.92 -4.38
N SER A 281 13.57 11.20 -4.17
CA SER A 281 14.52 11.62 -3.13
C SER A 281 13.90 12.74 -2.30
N PRO A 282 12.96 12.41 -1.38
CA PRO A 282 12.26 13.42 -0.60
C PRO A 282 13.18 14.13 0.39
N LEU A 283 12.88 15.39 0.67
CA LEU A 283 13.53 16.13 1.75
C LEU A 283 12.99 15.61 3.09
N ARG A 284 13.91 15.21 3.96
CA ARG A 284 13.60 14.73 5.31
C ARG A 284 13.87 15.84 6.31
N LEU A 285 12.83 16.22 7.02
CA LEU A 285 12.83 17.16 8.12
C LEU A 285 12.48 16.43 9.41
N ASP A 286 12.75 17.03 10.56
CA ASP A 286 12.37 16.42 11.83
C ASP A 286 10.83 16.29 11.92
N GLY A 287 10.37 15.06 12.02
CA GLY A 287 8.93 14.74 12.06
C GLY A 287 8.14 14.84 10.75
N ALA A 288 8.76 15.17 9.62
CA ALA A 288 8.08 15.28 8.33
C ALA A 288 8.96 14.90 7.13
N ASN A 289 8.31 14.43 6.06
CA ASN A 289 8.95 14.23 4.76
C ASN A 289 8.24 15.07 3.71
N VAL A 290 9.02 15.78 2.89
CA VAL A 290 8.53 16.61 1.79
C VAL A 290 8.79 15.93 0.46
N TYR A 291 7.73 15.68 -0.28
CA TYR A 291 7.76 15.00 -1.59
C TYR A 291 7.38 15.98 -2.70
N LEU A 292 8.05 15.87 -3.82
CA LEU A 292 7.70 16.57 -5.06
C LEU A 292 6.58 15.78 -5.75
N LEU A 293 5.39 16.37 -5.88
CA LEU A 293 4.24 15.76 -6.55
C LEU A 293 4.08 16.22 -7.98
N GLY A 294 4.35 17.50 -8.26
CA GLY A 294 4.14 18.09 -9.58
C GLY A 294 4.84 19.44 -9.70
N HIS A 295 4.77 19.99 -10.88
CA HIS A 295 5.34 21.31 -11.19
C HIS A 295 4.59 21.94 -12.35
N GLY A 296 4.84 23.22 -12.59
CA GLY A 296 4.30 23.95 -13.72
C GLY A 296 4.82 25.38 -13.76
N TYR A 297 4.06 26.22 -14.42
CA TYR A 297 4.41 27.61 -14.67
C TYR A 297 3.42 28.56 -14.03
N ALA A 298 3.95 29.67 -13.51
CA ALA A 298 3.20 30.77 -12.93
C ALA A 298 3.49 32.05 -13.73
N PRO A 299 2.66 32.42 -14.71
CA PRO A 299 2.78 33.68 -15.41
C PRO A 299 2.72 34.86 -14.45
N VAL A 300 3.58 35.84 -14.70
CA VAL A 300 3.62 37.12 -14.01
C VAL A 300 2.80 38.11 -14.80
N ILE A 301 1.65 38.48 -14.29
CA ILE A 301 0.68 39.35 -14.94
C ILE A 301 0.67 40.67 -14.19
N ARG A 302 0.98 41.76 -14.91
CA ARG A 302 0.95 43.14 -14.40
C ARG A 302 -0.27 43.86 -14.93
N TYR A 303 -1.13 44.31 -14.04
CA TYR A 303 -2.31 45.10 -14.37
C TYR A 303 -2.10 46.55 -13.94
N THR A 304 -2.35 47.50 -14.84
CA THR A 304 -2.33 48.95 -14.55
C THR A 304 -3.74 49.50 -14.70
N ASP A 305 -4.27 50.08 -13.65
CA ASP A 305 -5.61 50.58 -13.59
C ASP A 305 -5.75 51.97 -14.22
N ARG A 306 -6.98 52.49 -14.28
CA ARG A 306 -7.29 53.82 -14.86
C ARG A 306 -6.66 54.99 -14.11
N PHE A 307 -6.21 54.78 -12.87
CA PHE A 307 -5.56 55.79 -12.05
C PHE A 307 -4.04 55.69 -12.10
N GLY A 308 -3.51 54.78 -12.88
CA GLY A 308 -2.07 54.49 -13.01
C GLY A 308 -1.52 53.59 -11.89
N GLY A 309 -2.38 53.08 -11.01
CA GLY A 309 -2.01 52.10 -10.00
C GLY A 309 -1.63 50.76 -10.65
N THR A 310 -0.47 50.20 -10.27
CA THR A 310 0.00 48.95 -10.85
C THR A 310 -0.01 47.84 -9.83
N GLN A 311 -0.60 46.73 -10.20
CA GLN A 311 -0.64 45.50 -9.39
C GLN A 311 0.02 44.37 -10.19
N THR A 312 0.87 43.58 -9.52
CA THR A 312 1.50 42.40 -10.14
C THR A 312 1.00 41.16 -9.46
N SER A 313 0.57 40.20 -10.24
CA SER A 313 0.08 38.90 -9.73
C SER A 313 0.88 37.78 -10.41
N THR A 314 1.50 36.93 -9.61
CA THR A 314 2.16 35.71 -10.08
C THR A 314 1.26 34.54 -9.74
N VAL A 315 0.59 34.00 -10.75
CA VAL A 315 -0.48 33.01 -10.57
C VAL A 315 -0.07 31.67 -11.16
N PRO A 316 -0.12 30.59 -10.36
CA PRO A 316 0.05 29.25 -10.89
C PRO A 316 -1.05 28.88 -11.87
N PHE A 317 -0.67 28.59 -13.11
CA PHE A 317 -1.55 27.97 -14.08
C PHE A 317 -1.41 26.46 -13.96
N LEU A 318 -2.49 25.81 -13.50
CA LEU A 318 -2.49 24.37 -13.19
C LEU A 318 -2.46 23.58 -14.49
N THR A 319 -1.57 22.58 -14.55
CA THR A 319 -1.40 21.79 -15.78
C THR A 319 -2.65 20.98 -16.10
N THR A 320 -3.02 20.93 -17.38
CA THR A 320 -4.15 20.11 -17.87
C THR A 320 -3.81 18.63 -18.02
N GLY A 321 -2.57 18.23 -17.65
CA GLY A 321 -2.10 16.85 -17.67
C GLY A 321 -1.54 16.41 -19.03
N ASP A 322 -1.38 17.30 -19.98
CA ASP A 322 -0.71 17.03 -21.25
C ASP A 322 0.82 17.05 -21.11
N ILE A 323 1.51 16.41 -22.07
CA ILE A 323 2.98 16.34 -22.09
C ILE A 323 3.61 17.73 -22.27
N GLY A 324 2.94 18.64 -22.96
CA GLY A 324 3.41 19.99 -23.23
C GLY A 324 3.32 20.94 -22.03
N LEU A 325 2.76 20.50 -20.88
CA LEU A 325 2.51 21.30 -19.68
C LEU A 325 1.66 22.55 -19.98
N THR A 326 0.64 22.42 -20.83
CA THR A 326 -0.38 23.46 -20.97
C THR A 326 -1.00 23.74 -19.61
N GLY A 327 -1.02 25.00 -19.17
CA GLY A 327 -1.59 25.41 -17.91
C GLY A 327 -2.89 26.16 -18.09
N GLU A 328 -3.86 25.98 -17.21
CA GLU A 328 -5.09 26.77 -17.10
C GLU A 328 -5.10 27.53 -15.78
N GLY A 329 -5.49 28.82 -15.80
CA GLY A 329 -5.46 29.62 -14.60
C GLY A 329 -6.29 30.89 -14.66
N LEU A 330 -6.32 31.60 -13.51
CA LEU A 330 -7.07 32.81 -13.30
C LEU A 330 -6.25 33.83 -12.53
N ALA A 331 -5.98 34.98 -13.13
CA ALA A 331 -5.44 36.15 -12.43
C ALA A 331 -6.58 37.10 -12.05
N ALA A 332 -6.81 37.28 -10.76
CA ALA A 332 -7.85 38.15 -10.25
C ALA A 332 -7.24 39.42 -9.63
N PHE A 333 -7.82 40.55 -9.93
CA PHE A 333 -7.45 41.89 -9.42
C PHE A 333 -8.65 42.51 -8.69
N PRO A 334 -8.92 42.08 -7.44
CA PRO A 334 -10.09 42.55 -6.68
C PRO A 334 -9.97 44.02 -6.28
N ASP A 335 -8.76 44.53 -6.19
CA ASP A 335 -8.48 45.93 -5.87
C ASP A 335 -8.20 46.78 -7.11
N ALA A 336 -8.66 46.32 -8.28
CA ALA A 336 -8.60 47.08 -9.50
C ALA A 336 -9.48 48.32 -9.41
N ASN A 337 -8.97 49.44 -9.94
CA ASN A 337 -9.71 50.69 -10.05
C ASN A 337 -10.20 51.30 -8.72
N VAL A 338 -9.48 51.08 -7.62
CA VAL A 338 -9.74 51.78 -6.34
C VAL A 338 -9.38 53.25 -6.49
N ASN A 339 -10.29 54.16 -6.11
CA ASN A 339 -10.02 55.58 -6.18
C ASN A 339 -8.92 55.97 -5.17
N PRO A 340 -7.76 56.49 -5.60
CA PRO A 340 -6.63 56.80 -4.71
C PRO A 340 -6.93 57.96 -3.73
N GLU A 341 -7.91 58.84 -4.02
CA GLU A 341 -8.25 59.97 -3.18
C GLU A 341 -9.25 59.58 -2.07
N THR A 342 -10.24 58.75 -2.41
CA THR A 342 -11.32 58.37 -1.47
C THR A 342 -11.08 56.99 -0.83
N GLY A 343 -10.22 56.16 -1.40
CA GLY A 343 -10.08 54.75 -1.01
C GLY A 343 -11.32 53.92 -1.33
N GLU A 344 -12.27 54.47 -2.09
CA GLU A 344 -13.52 53.78 -2.41
C GLU A 344 -13.26 52.61 -3.37
N ARG A 345 -13.75 51.45 -3.00
CA ARG A 345 -13.66 50.17 -3.72
C ARG A 345 -15.02 49.86 -4.35
N ASN A 346 -15.07 49.77 -5.67
CA ASN A 346 -16.27 49.36 -6.37
C ASN A 346 -16.17 47.88 -6.82
N PRO A 347 -16.95 46.97 -6.24
CA PRO A 347 -16.91 45.55 -6.65
C PRO A 347 -17.24 45.32 -8.13
N ASP A 348 -18.03 46.17 -8.76
CA ASP A 348 -18.39 46.02 -10.18
C ASP A 348 -17.28 46.45 -11.15
N LEU A 349 -16.16 47.00 -10.63
CA LEU A 349 -14.97 47.38 -11.40
C LEU A 349 -13.79 46.45 -11.15
N GLN A 350 -13.98 45.31 -10.47
CA GLN A 350 -12.96 44.27 -10.36
C GLN A 350 -12.69 43.67 -11.73
N VAL A 351 -11.46 43.16 -11.92
CA VAL A 351 -11.04 42.59 -13.20
C VAL A 351 -10.42 41.21 -12.93
N ALA A 352 -10.70 40.28 -13.84
CA ALA A 352 -10.05 38.98 -13.86
C ALA A 352 -9.67 38.57 -15.27
N PHE A 353 -8.58 37.84 -15.37
CA PHE A 353 -8.07 37.26 -16.61
C PHE A 353 -8.01 35.75 -16.45
N SER A 354 -8.83 35.03 -17.20
CA SER A 354 -8.84 33.56 -17.24
C SER A 354 -8.25 33.10 -18.56
N GLY A 355 -7.49 32.04 -18.58
CA GLY A 355 -6.96 31.55 -19.85
C GLY A 355 -5.96 30.43 -19.74
N LEU A 356 -5.23 30.24 -20.82
CA LEU A 356 -4.25 29.19 -21.01
C LEU A 356 -2.83 29.78 -21.09
N TYR A 357 -1.90 29.08 -20.47
CA TYR A 357 -0.48 29.29 -20.63
C TYR A 357 0.15 28.11 -21.39
N LEU A 358 0.84 28.43 -22.47
CA LEU A 358 1.54 27.50 -23.34
C LEU A 358 3.05 27.77 -23.27
N PRO A 359 3.86 26.91 -22.63
CA PRO A 359 5.32 27.07 -22.60
C PRO A 359 5.95 27.11 -24.00
N THR A 360 5.45 26.31 -24.93
CA THR A 360 5.83 26.31 -26.34
C THR A 360 4.57 26.29 -27.19
N ALA A 361 4.08 27.47 -27.53
CA ALA A 361 2.91 27.60 -28.39
C ALA A 361 3.24 27.16 -29.83
N PRO A 362 2.29 26.56 -30.56
CA PRO A 362 2.38 26.33 -32.00
C PRO A 362 2.71 27.62 -32.77
N GLN A 363 3.22 27.48 -33.98
CA GLN A 363 3.49 28.64 -34.84
C GLN A 363 2.19 29.30 -35.34
N GLU A 364 1.16 28.52 -35.51
CA GLU A 364 -0.15 28.93 -36.02
C GLU A 364 -1.30 28.44 -35.11
N PRO A 365 -2.45 29.17 -35.07
CA PRO A 365 -3.63 28.72 -34.33
C PRO A 365 -4.15 27.35 -34.84
N PRO A 366 -4.86 26.59 -33.97
CA PRO A 366 -5.38 26.99 -32.68
C PRO A 366 -4.39 26.82 -31.50
N PHE A 367 -4.33 27.80 -30.59
CA PHE A 367 -3.45 27.80 -29.41
C PHE A 367 -4.12 27.10 -28.20
N VAL A 368 -4.49 25.85 -28.37
CA VAL A 368 -5.21 25.07 -27.34
C VAL A 368 -4.29 24.15 -26.52
N ARG A 369 -3.04 23.96 -27.00
CA ARG A 369 -2.10 23.04 -26.40
C ARG A 369 -0.67 23.41 -26.68
N SER A 370 0.22 23.25 -25.71
CA SER A 370 1.65 23.41 -25.86
C SER A 370 2.30 22.20 -26.56
N GLU A 371 3.26 22.46 -27.44
CA GLU A 371 4.00 21.44 -28.20
C GLU A 371 5.14 20.82 -27.38
N HIS A 372 5.69 21.56 -26.41
CA HIS A 372 6.82 21.11 -25.60
C HIS A 372 6.74 21.70 -24.18
N PRO A 373 7.16 20.96 -23.13
CA PRO A 373 7.07 21.42 -21.75
C PRO A 373 8.09 22.49 -21.35
N THR A 374 9.12 22.78 -22.18
CA THR A 374 10.06 23.88 -21.91
C THR A 374 9.55 25.19 -22.55
N GLU A 375 9.97 26.33 -22.02
CA GLU A 375 9.60 27.65 -22.53
C GLU A 375 10.44 28.04 -23.75
N GLN A 376 10.07 27.52 -24.93
CA GLN A 376 10.72 27.88 -26.20
C GLN A 376 9.97 29.00 -26.95
N ASN A 377 8.64 29.04 -26.78
CA ASN A 377 7.77 30.03 -27.41
C ASN A 377 6.56 30.31 -26.48
N PRO A 378 6.80 30.93 -25.29
CA PRO A 378 5.76 31.11 -24.29
C PRO A 378 4.65 32.06 -24.80
N LEU A 379 3.41 31.61 -24.60
CA LEU A 379 2.20 32.32 -24.97
C LEU A 379 1.19 32.25 -23.83
N LEU A 380 0.59 33.41 -23.53
CA LEU A 380 -0.52 33.52 -22.57
C LEU A 380 -1.77 33.92 -23.34
N ASP A 381 -2.74 33.04 -23.44
CA ASP A 381 -4.03 33.28 -24.11
C ASP A 381 -5.08 33.62 -23.05
N LEU A 382 -5.50 34.89 -23.00
CA LEU A 382 -6.34 35.44 -21.94
C LEU A 382 -7.69 35.90 -22.45
N VAL A 383 -8.72 35.63 -21.66
CA VAL A 383 -10.04 36.22 -21.72
C VAL A 383 -10.22 37.12 -20.50
N ALA A 384 -10.52 38.39 -20.73
CA ALA A 384 -10.72 39.39 -19.69
C ALA A 384 -12.19 39.49 -19.28
N TYR A 385 -12.42 39.56 -17.98
CA TYR A 385 -13.75 39.73 -17.37
C TYR A 385 -13.73 40.94 -16.45
N ARG A 386 -14.83 41.73 -16.47
CA ARG A 386 -15.05 42.85 -15.54
C ARG A 386 -16.34 42.69 -14.79
N GLY A 387 -16.35 43.04 -13.51
CA GLY A 387 -17.51 42.99 -12.64
C GLY A 387 -17.21 42.37 -11.29
N ASN A 388 -18.24 41.97 -10.59
CA ASN A 388 -18.13 41.42 -9.23
C ASN A 388 -17.62 39.99 -9.26
N LEU A 389 -16.39 39.79 -8.77
CA LEU A 389 -15.72 38.46 -8.69
C LEU A 389 -16.34 37.54 -7.62
N GLY A 390 -17.21 38.08 -6.75
CA GLY A 390 -17.84 37.30 -5.68
C GLY A 390 -16.91 37.00 -4.48
N LEU A 391 -15.73 37.59 -4.43
CA LEU A 391 -14.74 37.33 -3.37
C LEU A 391 -15.17 37.89 -2.01
N ASP A 392 -15.97 38.96 -2.01
CA ASP A 392 -16.44 39.61 -0.80
C ASP A 392 -17.68 38.91 -0.16
N ALA A 393 -18.23 37.88 -0.82
CA ALA A 393 -19.39 37.15 -0.35
C ALA A 393 -19.11 36.13 0.77
N GLY A 394 -17.85 35.92 1.14
CA GLY A 394 -17.44 34.94 2.16
C GLY A 394 -17.72 33.48 1.78
N ILE A 395 -18.03 33.21 0.52
CA ILE A 395 -18.27 31.84 0.01
C ILE A 395 -16.95 31.30 -0.53
N PRO A 396 -16.47 30.15 -0.02
CA PRO A 396 -15.27 29.53 -0.55
C PRO A 396 -15.41 29.23 -2.05
N GLY A 397 -14.44 29.69 -2.85
CA GLY A 397 -14.36 29.46 -4.28
C GLY A 397 -12.96 29.02 -4.68
N SER A 398 -12.81 28.49 -5.91
CA SER A 398 -11.50 28.22 -6.48
C SER A 398 -10.75 29.52 -6.74
N VAL A 399 -9.47 29.57 -6.35
CA VAL A 399 -8.59 30.69 -6.69
C VAL A 399 -7.97 30.52 -8.08
N TYR A 400 -8.17 29.37 -8.72
CA TYR A 400 -7.59 29.01 -10.01
C TYR A 400 -8.62 29.02 -11.14
N GLN A 401 -9.92 29.12 -10.83
CA GLN A 401 -10.99 29.08 -11.82
C GLN A 401 -12.01 30.19 -11.56
N LEU A 402 -12.53 30.75 -12.63
CA LEU A 402 -13.57 31.76 -12.59
C LEU A 402 -14.89 31.15 -12.08
N ASP A 403 -15.60 31.85 -11.18
CA ASP A 403 -16.94 31.43 -10.76
C ASP A 403 -17.94 31.61 -11.89
N GLN A 404 -18.22 30.52 -12.59
CA GLN A 404 -19.17 30.49 -13.71
C GLN A 404 -20.58 30.96 -13.35
N ARG A 405 -20.94 30.96 -12.06
CA ARG A 405 -22.23 31.51 -11.59
C ARG A 405 -22.26 33.02 -11.74
N GLN A 406 -21.14 33.71 -11.49
CA GLN A 406 -21.03 35.16 -11.67
C GLN A 406 -21.18 35.57 -13.14
N VAL A 407 -20.61 34.78 -14.05
CA VAL A 407 -20.76 34.97 -15.50
C VAL A 407 -22.22 34.73 -15.93
N ARG A 408 -22.81 33.62 -15.55
CA ARG A 408 -24.20 33.27 -15.90
C ARG A 408 -25.23 34.26 -15.35
N ASN A 409 -24.97 34.82 -14.19
CA ASN A 409 -25.85 35.79 -13.54
C ASN A 409 -25.64 37.25 -14.03
N GLY A 410 -24.73 37.45 -15.02
CA GLY A 410 -24.43 38.76 -15.58
C GLY A 410 -23.66 39.69 -14.65
N ARG A 411 -23.13 39.20 -13.53
CA ARG A 411 -22.29 39.98 -12.61
C ARG A 411 -20.85 40.14 -13.08
N LEU A 412 -20.38 39.19 -13.89
CA LEU A 412 -19.13 39.26 -14.60
C LEU A 412 -19.43 39.27 -16.10
N THR A 413 -18.87 40.26 -16.82
CA THR A 413 -19.03 40.42 -18.26
C THR A 413 -17.67 40.22 -18.92
N GLU A 414 -17.63 39.42 -19.97
CA GLU A 414 -16.47 39.29 -20.83
C GLU A 414 -16.26 40.61 -21.60
N ILE A 415 -15.04 41.14 -21.56
CA ILE A 415 -14.68 42.43 -22.21
C ILE A 415 -13.69 42.26 -23.34
N GLY A 416 -13.24 41.02 -23.61
CA GLY A 416 -12.39 40.72 -24.77
C GLY A 416 -11.45 39.55 -24.50
N ALA A 417 -10.75 39.15 -25.54
CA ALA A 417 -9.71 38.12 -25.50
C ALA A 417 -8.48 38.56 -26.29
N LYS A 418 -7.29 38.20 -25.78
CA LYS A 418 -6.02 38.49 -26.46
C LYS A 418 -4.93 37.50 -26.04
N GLN A 419 -4.09 37.20 -27.02
CA GLN A 419 -2.87 36.43 -26.85
C GLN A 419 -1.71 37.38 -26.59
N LEU A 420 -0.88 37.07 -25.60
CA LEU A 420 0.26 37.89 -25.20
C LEU A 420 1.53 37.02 -25.15
N ARG A 421 2.58 37.54 -25.75
CA ARG A 421 3.94 37.03 -25.54
C ARG A 421 4.62 37.79 -24.42
N VAL A 422 5.72 37.26 -23.92
CA VAL A 422 6.48 37.90 -22.83
C VAL A 422 6.87 39.33 -23.24
N GLY A 423 6.55 40.29 -22.38
CA GLY A 423 6.77 41.73 -22.58
C GLY A 423 5.67 42.41 -23.38
N GLU A 424 4.68 41.69 -23.92
CA GLU A 424 3.55 42.32 -24.60
C GLU A 424 2.47 42.80 -23.65
N SER A 425 1.79 43.86 -24.00
CA SER A 425 0.68 44.46 -23.26
C SER A 425 -0.59 44.51 -24.09
N TRP A 426 -1.71 44.50 -23.40
CA TRP A 426 -3.05 44.66 -23.94
C TRP A 426 -3.76 45.83 -23.26
N THR A 427 -4.13 46.84 -24.02
CA THR A 427 -4.97 47.93 -23.52
C THR A 427 -6.44 47.57 -23.70
N LEU A 428 -7.20 47.62 -22.61
CA LEU A 428 -8.63 47.36 -22.58
C LEU A 428 -9.43 48.58 -23.02
N ASP A 429 -10.75 48.42 -23.18
CA ASP A 429 -11.67 49.45 -23.67
C ASP A 429 -11.75 50.70 -22.78
N ASP A 430 -11.43 50.59 -21.50
CA ASP A 430 -11.44 51.66 -20.49
C ASP A 430 -10.05 52.32 -20.29
N GLY A 431 -9.05 51.96 -21.10
CA GLY A 431 -7.70 52.50 -21.03
C GLY A 431 -6.78 51.79 -20.02
N THR A 432 -7.29 50.83 -19.25
CA THR A 432 -6.46 49.99 -18.36
C THR A 432 -5.60 49.04 -19.18
N THR A 433 -4.46 48.60 -18.64
CA THR A 433 -3.55 47.72 -19.36
C THR A 433 -3.19 46.48 -18.58
N VAL A 434 -3.07 45.35 -19.28
CA VAL A 434 -2.52 44.11 -18.75
C VAL A 434 -1.26 43.75 -19.57
N GLU A 435 -0.20 43.36 -18.87
CA GLU A 435 1.09 42.98 -19.46
C GLU A 435 1.45 41.57 -18.99
N PHE A 436 1.94 40.76 -19.92
CA PHE A 436 2.59 39.49 -19.58
C PHE A 436 4.09 39.78 -19.33
N ALA A 437 4.43 40.00 -18.04
CA ALA A 437 5.75 40.49 -17.66
C ALA A 437 6.83 39.38 -17.64
N GLY A 438 6.43 38.11 -17.57
CA GLY A 438 7.34 36.96 -17.52
C GLY A 438 6.71 35.73 -16.89
N THR A 439 7.54 34.76 -16.56
CA THR A 439 7.07 33.50 -15.98
C THR A 439 7.95 33.07 -14.80
N GLN A 440 7.34 32.54 -13.75
CA GLN A 440 8.04 31.84 -12.70
C GLN A 440 7.65 30.34 -12.72
N ARG A 441 8.44 29.50 -12.07
CA ARG A 441 8.10 28.09 -11.91
C ARG A 441 7.46 27.85 -10.56
N TYR A 442 6.52 26.91 -10.51
CA TYR A 442 5.99 26.42 -9.25
C TYR A 442 6.20 24.92 -9.11
N ILE A 443 6.21 24.46 -7.86
CA ILE A 443 6.14 23.04 -7.52
C ILE A 443 4.90 22.78 -6.67
N VAL A 444 4.38 21.56 -6.77
CA VAL A 444 3.38 21.02 -5.85
C VAL A 444 4.09 20.03 -4.94
N LEU A 445 4.06 20.27 -3.65
CA LEU A 445 4.62 19.37 -2.67
C LEU A 445 3.55 18.71 -1.80
N SER A 446 3.89 17.51 -1.34
CA SER A 446 3.18 16.83 -0.26
C SER A 446 4.09 16.71 0.94
N VAL A 447 3.68 17.31 2.03
CA VAL A 447 4.34 17.15 3.32
C VAL A 447 3.56 16.11 4.11
N ARG A 448 4.25 15.09 4.60
CA ARG A 448 3.58 14.02 5.35
C ARG A 448 4.43 13.47 6.50
N HIS A 449 3.72 12.99 7.50
CA HIS A 449 4.25 12.18 8.58
C HIS A 449 3.43 10.89 8.66
N ASP A 450 4.11 9.75 8.61
CA ASP A 450 3.46 8.43 8.73
C ASP A 450 4.28 7.54 9.67
N PRO A 451 3.88 7.45 10.95
CA PRO A 451 4.58 6.63 11.94
C PRO A 451 4.42 5.12 11.68
N GLY A 452 3.45 4.72 10.86
CA GLY A 452 3.23 3.32 10.47
C GLY A 452 4.15 2.80 9.38
N MET A 453 4.86 3.67 8.64
CA MET A 453 5.60 3.31 7.42
C MET A 453 6.65 2.21 7.65
N MET A 454 7.47 2.32 8.70
CA MET A 454 8.48 1.29 9.00
C MET A 454 7.85 -0.05 9.38
N LEU A 455 6.73 -0.01 10.10
CA LEU A 455 5.98 -1.21 10.47
C LEU A 455 5.39 -1.88 9.22
N LEU A 456 4.85 -1.08 8.30
CA LEU A 456 4.34 -1.54 7.00
C LEU A 456 5.44 -2.19 6.16
N LEU A 457 6.62 -1.58 6.09
CA LEU A 457 7.75 -2.13 5.33
C LEU A 457 8.19 -3.48 5.88
N VAL A 458 8.47 -3.57 7.18
CA VAL A 458 8.94 -4.82 7.83
C VAL A 458 7.88 -5.92 7.71
N SER A 459 6.62 -5.58 7.93
CA SER A 459 5.53 -6.56 7.84
C SER A 459 5.26 -7.00 6.40
N SER A 460 5.43 -6.15 5.40
CA SER A 460 5.31 -6.51 3.98
C SER A 460 6.41 -7.49 3.57
N ILE A 461 7.64 -7.28 4.01
CA ILE A 461 8.73 -8.24 3.81
C ILE A 461 8.39 -9.58 4.49
N GLY A 462 7.91 -9.53 5.73
CA GLY A 462 7.48 -10.72 6.47
C GLY A 462 6.35 -11.47 5.77
N LEU A 463 5.41 -10.75 5.16
CA LEU A 463 4.30 -11.31 4.39
C LEU A 463 4.79 -12.09 3.16
N VAL A 464 5.72 -11.52 2.37
CA VAL A 464 6.29 -12.17 1.20
C VAL A 464 7.11 -13.39 1.60
N LEU A 465 8.02 -13.26 2.58
CA LEU A 465 8.83 -14.38 3.07
C LEU A 465 7.99 -15.50 3.69
N GLY A 466 6.95 -15.14 4.44
CA GLY A 466 5.99 -16.07 5.01
C GLY A 466 5.23 -16.86 3.94
N LEU A 467 4.76 -16.16 2.91
CA LEU A 467 4.09 -16.79 1.77
C LEU A 467 5.02 -17.75 1.02
N MET A 468 6.24 -17.32 0.72
CA MET A 468 7.26 -18.17 0.09
C MET A 468 7.51 -19.42 0.93
N GLY A 469 7.75 -19.28 2.23
CA GLY A 469 7.96 -20.42 3.13
C GLY A 469 6.75 -21.37 3.19
N SER A 470 5.54 -20.82 3.12
CA SER A 470 4.31 -21.62 3.10
C SER A 470 4.08 -22.39 1.81
N LEU A 471 4.45 -21.83 0.65
CA LEU A 471 4.19 -22.44 -0.66
C LEU A 471 5.30 -23.40 -1.09
N PHE A 472 6.57 -23.03 -0.93
CA PHE A 472 7.70 -23.81 -1.45
C PHE A 472 8.15 -24.92 -0.52
N VAL A 473 7.94 -24.81 0.79
CA VAL A 473 8.36 -25.84 1.73
C VAL A 473 7.30 -26.92 1.88
N ARG A 474 7.69 -28.17 1.73
CA ARG A 474 6.81 -29.35 1.82
C ARG A 474 7.13 -30.17 3.07
N ARG A 475 6.11 -30.46 3.87
CA ARG A 475 6.26 -31.23 5.12
C ARG A 475 6.13 -32.72 4.84
N ARG A 476 7.10 -33.51 5.35
CA ARG A 476 7.17 -34.95 5.19
C ARG A 476 7.76 -35.62 6.41
N ARG A 477 7.40 -36.89 6.61
CA ARG A 477 7.85 -37.73 7.71
C ARG A 477 8.41 -39.02 7.16
N VAL A 478 9.44 -39.52 7.84
CA VAL A 478 9.99 -40.85 7.63
C VAL A 478 10.05 -41.58 8.96
N PHE A 479 9.64 -42.82 8.94
CA PHE A 479 9.62 -43.70 10.08
C PHE A 479 10.51 -44.90 9.76
N VAL A 480 11.30 -45.33 10.71
CA VAL A 480 12.23 -46.42 10.55
C VAL A 480 12.12 -47.35 11.78
N ARG A 481 12.08 -48.64 11.53
CA ARG A 481 12.10 -49.68 12.57
C ARG A 481 13.16 -50.69 12.23
N LEU A 482 14.02 -51.04 13.19
CA LEU A 482 14.95 -52.13 13.09
C LEU A 482 14.20 -53.42 13.44
N LEU A 483 14.34 -54.41 12.56
CA LEU A 483 13.81 -55.75 12.78
C LEU A 483 14.94 -56.64 13.26
N PRO A 484 14.76 -57.42 14.34
CA PRO A 484 15.78 -58.41 14.76
C PRO A 484 16.00 -59.42 13.63
N ALA A 485 17.22 -59.94 13.54
CA ALA A 485 17.52 -61.05 12.65
C ALA A 485 16.57 -62.22 13.00
N GLY A 486 15.62 -62.51 12.12
CA GLY A 486 14.74 -63.65 12.28
C GLY A 486 15.51 -64.97 12.07
N PRO A 487 15.09 -66.10 12.73
CA PRO A 487 15.61 -67.37 12.31
C PRO A 487 15.25 -67.59 10.84
N GLY A 488 16.28 -67.75 9.99
CA GLY A 488 16.10 -67.89 8.56
C GLY A 488 15.14 -69.03 8.22
N ASP A 489 14.13 -68.71 7.39
CA ASP A 489 13.25 -69.71 6.80
C ASP A 489 14.01 -70.34 5.61
N PRO A 490 14.39 -71.63 5.66
CA PRO A 490 15.22 -72.28 4.67
C PRO A 490 14.61 -72.36 3.26
N ASP A 491 13.26 -72.14 3.15
CA ASP A 491 12.53 -72.28 1.87
C ASP A 491 12.31 -70.93 1.12
N SER A 492 12.70 -69.78 1.69
CA SER A 492 12.36 -68.46 1.11
C SER A 492 13.45 -67.81 0.27
N GLY A 493 14.57 -68.47 -0.06
CA GLY A 493 15.65 -67.88 -0.91
C GLY A 493 16.23 -66.56 -0.41
N SER A 494 15.90 -66.16 0.87
CA SER A 494 16.46 -64.99 1.54
C SER A 494 17.85 -65.29 2.10
N PRO A 495 18.79 -64.33 2.08
CA PRO A 495 20.16 -64.55 2.52
C PRO A 495 20.19 -65.03 3.97
N THR A 496 20.81 -66.20 4.16
CA THR A 496 21.03 -66.89 5.44
C THR A 496 22.10 -66.22 6.32
N ASP A 497 22.45 -65.01 6.04
CA ASP A 497 23.38 -64.23 6.85
C ASP A 497 22.56 -63.42 7.86
N GLY A 498 22.74 -63.66 9.14
CA GLY A 498 21.99 -63.08 10.29
C GLY A 498 21.99 -61.52 10.32
N SER A 499 21.82 -60.90 9.17
CA SER A 499 21.79 -59.48 8.99
C SER A 499 20.44 -58.91 9.48
N SER A 500 20.48 -57.98 10.42
CA SER A 500 19.33 -57.22 10.83
C SER A 500 18.73 -56.47 9.64
N LEU A 501 17.41 -56.36 9.55
CA LEU A 501 16.68 -55.62 8.51
C LEU A 501 16.18 -54.30 9.07
N VAL A 502 16.04 -53.33 8.18
CA VAL A 502 15.44 -52.02 8.49
C VAL A 502 14.20 -51.79 7.63
N GLU A 503 13.07 -51.65 8.28
CA GLU A 503 11.82 -51.27 7.67
C GLU A 503 11.72 -49.74 7.64
N VAL A 504 11.61 -49.15 6.46
CA VAL A 504 11.53 -47.70 6.25
C VAL A 504 10.19 -47.36 5.63
N ALA A 505 9.51 -46.36 6.16
CA ALA A 505 8.23 -45.88 5.59
C ALA A 505 8.17 -44.35 5.53
N GLY A 506 7.58 -43.83 4.46
CA GLY A 506 7.48 -42.43 4.15
C GLY A 506 6.05 -41.95 4.13
N LEU A 507 5.79 -40.79 4.74
CA LEU A 507 4.47 -40.13 4.76
C LEU A 507 4.61 -38.66 4.31
N PRO A 508 4.25 -38.31 3.06
CA PRO A 508 4.08 -36.92 2.67
C PRO A 508 2.81 -36.38 3.34
N ARG A 509 2.92 -35.22 3.99
CA ARG A 509 1.74 -34.55 4.58
C ARG A 509 1.05 -33.58 3.62
N THR A 510 1.63 -33.40 2.44
CA THR A 510 1.06 -32.63 1.32
C THR A 510 1.44 -33.35 0.03
N GLU A 511 0.61 -33.23 -0.98
CA GLU A 511 0.94 -33.78 -2.31
C GLU A 511 2.32 -33.33 -2.76
N HIS A 512 3.17 -34.31 -3.04
CA HIS A 512 4.55 -34.09 -3.46
C HIS A 512 4.92 -35.11 -4.56
N PRO A 513 4.79 -34.72 -5.83
CA PRO A 513 5.11 -35.62 -6.94
C PRO A 513 6.52 -36.24 -6.91
N GLY A 514 7.50 -35.50 -6.37
CA GLY A 514 8.88 -35.97 -6.24
C GLY A 514 9.16 -36.73 -4.94
N PHE A 515 8.20 -37.00 -4.07
CA PHE A 515 8.49 -37.65 -2.78
C PHE A 515 8.92 -39.11 -2.93
N ALA A 516 8.38 -39.83 -3.91
CA ALA A 516 8.78 -41.22 -4.19
C ALA A 516 10.26 -41.32 -4.56
N ALA A 517 10.75 -40.41 -5.39
CA ALA A 517 12.16 -40.37 -5.78
C ALA A 517 13.08 -39.97 -4.60
N GLU A 518 12.67 -38.96 -3.80
CA GLU A 518 13.41 -38.58 -2.58
C GLU A 518 13.45 -39.73 -1.57
N PHE A 519 12.33 -40.45 -1.41
CA PHE A 519 12.23 -41.60 -0.51
C PHE A 519 13.16 -42.74 -0.98
N ALA A 520 13.17 -43.08 -2.29
CA ALA A 520 14.06 -44.07 -2.84
C ALA A 520 15.53 -43.73 -2.61
N GLN A 521 15.94 -42.48 -2.84
CA GLN A 521 17.30 -42.00 -2.54
C GLN A 521 17.65 -42.09 -1.04
N LEU A 522 16.67 -41.84 -0.18
CA LEU A 522 16.85 -41.96 1.27
C LEU A 522 17.05 -43.42 1.69
N VAL A 523 16.22 -44.32 1.16
CA VAL A 523 16.31 -45.77 1.42
C VAL A 523 17.65 -46.31 0.94
N ALA A 524 18.10 -45.95 -0.27
CA ALA A 524 19.41 -46.32 -0.78
C ALA A 524 20.56 -45.83 0.12
N ALA A 525 20.47 -44.60 0.62
CA ALA A 525 21.50 -44.04 1.52
C ALA A 525 21.50 -44.72 2.91
N ILE A 526 20.36 -45.19 3.40
CA ILE A 526 20.26 -45.96 4.65
C ILE A 526 20.88 -47.34 4.45
N GLY A 527 20.59 -48.06 3.34
CA GLY A 527 21.12 -49.37 3.03
C GLY A 527 22.64 -49.37 2.74
N ALA A 528 23.18 -48.29 2.14
CA ALA A 528 24.60 -48.13 1.84
C ALA A 528 25.47 -47.81 3.07
N GLY A 529 24.93 -47.72 4.25
CA GLY A 529 25.67 -47.44 5.49
C GLY A 529 26.36 -46.08 5.56
N GLY A 530 25.93 -45.13 4.76
CA GLY A 530 26.42 -43.74 4.83
C GLY A 530 27.89 -43.54 4.47
N ARG A 531 28.48 -44.37 3.59
CA ARG A 531 29.84 -44.13 3.07
C ARG A 531 29.90 -42.77 2.35
N PRO A 532 30.88 -41.90 2.66
CA PRO A 532 31.09 -40.66 1.92
C PRO A 532 31.81 -40.99 0.62
N GLY A 533 31.09 -41.05 -0.49
CA GLY A 533 31.69 -41.32 -1.80
C GLY A 533 30.67 -41.63 -2.87
N ASP A 534 29.70 -40.73 -3.07
CA ASP A 534 29.08 -40.50 -4.37
C ASP A 534 28.21 -39.23 -4.22
N ALA A 535 28.85 -38.10 -4.39
CA ALA A 535 28.15 -36.85 -4.77
C ALA A 535 27.73 -37.04 -6.24
N GLY A 536 26.74 -37.90 -6.46
CA GLY A 536 26.07 -38.06 -7.75
C GLY A 536 25.36 -36.77 -8.08
N THR A 537 25.78 -36.16 -9.15
CA THR A 537 25.20 -35.12 -10.00
C THR A 537 23.71 -34.89 -9.75
N ASP A 538 23.40 -33.67 -9.40
CA ASP A 538 22.05 -33.09 -9.35
C ASP A 538 21.37 -33.26 -10.73
N PRO A 539 20.27 -34.02 -10.87
CA PRO A 539 19.58 -34.20 -12.16
C PRO A 539 18.62 -33.05 -12.48
N GLY A 540 18.83 -31.87 -11.90
CA GLY A 540 17.95 -30.73 -12.02
C GLY A 540 18.53 -29.47 -12.69
N ALA A 541 19.75 -29.51 -13.23
CA ALA A 541 20.28 -28.39 -14.01
C ALA A 541 19.81 -28.50 -15.47
N PRO A 542 19.09 -27.51 -16.02
CA PRO A 542 18.76 -27.48 -17.44
C PRO A 542 20.05 -27.31 -18.26
N ALA A 543 20.26 -28.18 -19.22
CA ALA A 543 21.36 -28.10 -20.19
C ALA A 543 21.33 -26.72 -20.88
N ARG A 544 22.34 -25.90 -20.66
CA ARG A 544 22.60 -24.71 -21.48
C ARG A 544 22.92 -25.18 -22.90
N ALA A 545 21.97 -24.97 -23.79
CA ALA A 545 22.25 -25.04 -25.22
C ALA A 545 23.35 -24.01 -25.54
N ARG A 546 24.49 -24.51 -26.05
CA ARG A 546 25.45 -23.67 -26.76
C ARG A 546 24.85 -23.35 -28.11
N GLU A 547 24.33 -22.15 -28.30
CA GLU A 547 24.18 -21.57 -29.62
C GLU A 547 25.52 -21.01 -30.04
N GLY A 548 26.01 -21.60 -31.14
CA GLY A 548 27.20 -21.17 -31.81
C GLY A 548 26.98 -19.90 -32.61
N ALA A 549 28.08 -19.23 -32.80
CA ALA A 549 28.21 -18.03 -33.61
C ALA A 549 27.83 -18.30 -35.07
N GLU A 550 27.02 -17.36 -35.62
CA GLU A 550 27.18 -16.69 -36.92
C GLU A 550 26.54 -15.31 -36.87
#